data_c60eb7d73f896d5b9cf92ec1a3117c28
#
_entry.id   c60eb7d73f896d5b9cf92ec1a3117c28
#
_cell.length_a   1.000
_cell.length_b   1.000
_cell.length_c   1.000
_cell.angle_alpha   90.00
_cell.angle_beta   90.00
_cell.angle_gamma   90.00
#
_symmetry.space_group_name_H-M   'P 1'
#
loop_
_entity.id
_entity.type
_entity.pdbx_description
1 polymer ?
#
loop_
_entity_poly.entity_id
_entity_poly.type
_entity_poly.pdbx_seq_one_letter_code
_entity_poly.pdbx_strand_id
1 'polypeptide(L)'
;MLVLGALFLVWGIVGFFFLGDPATDLAGRDTNHGLLGLETNALQNVIHVVLGLVALACTSNETSMRVGGVVLAVAGAALTVAGVVGLAAPDANVFSQNLAVTIVHGLTALVGLAIALVPMPRPAGQAAGPANPLRDH
;
A
#
# COMPACT_ATOMS: atom_id res chain seq x y z
N MET A 1 3.34 0.00 10.05
CA MET A 1 2.24 0.76 9.43
C MET A 1 2.55 2.25 9.30
N LEU A 2 3.01 2.95 10.37
CA LEU A 2 3.25 4.41 10.34
C LEU A 2 4.16 4.84 9.16
N VAL A 3 5.33 4.22 9.02
CA VAL A 3 6.28 4.55 7.94
C VAL A 3 5.67 4.31 6.56
N LEU A 4 5.02 3.16 6.36
CA LEU A 4 4.36 2.86 5.08
C LEU A 4 3.25 3.85 4.77
N GLY A 5 2.39 4.16 5.75
CA GLY A 5 1.32 5.13 5.57
C GLY A 5 1.84 6.52 5.21
N ALA A 6 2.90 6.97 5.90
CA ALA A 6 3.54 8.24 5.58
C ALA A 6 4.16 8.23 4.17
N LEU A 7 4.85 7.16 3.78
CA LEU A 7 5.44 7.03 2.44
C LEU A 7 4.37 7.07 1.35
N PHE A 8 3.28 6.28 1.49
CA PHE A 8 2.19 6.29 0.52
C PHE A 8 1.51 7.66 0.44
N LEU A 9 1.24 8.29 1.58
CA LEU A 9 0.60 9.60 1.62
C LEU A 9 1.47 10.67 0.94
N VAL A 10 2.74 10.74 1.33
CA VAL A 10 3.69 11.70 0.75
C VAL A 10 3.87 11.45 -0.75
N TRP A 11 4.03 10.18 -1.15
CA TRP A 11 4.18 9.82 -2.55
C TRP A 11 2.98 10.24 -3.38
N GLY A 12 1.76 9.94 -2.91
CA GLY A 12 0.53 10.34 -3.60
C GLY A 12 0.37 11.85 -3.71
N ILE A 13 0.67 12.61 -2.64
CA ILE A 13 0.61 14.07 -2.68
C ILE A 13 1.67 14.64 -3.62
N VAL A 14 2.91 14.21 -3.47
CA VAL A 14 4.03 14.67 -4.30
C VAL A 14 3.80 14.33 -5.76
N GLY A 15 3.23 13.15 -6.05
CA GLY A 15 2.92 12.71 -7.41
C GLY A 15 2.07 13.72 -8.20
N PHE A 16 1.16 14.43 -7.55
CA PHE A 16 0.36 15.47 -8.21
C PHE A 16 1.17 16.65 -8.74
N PHE A 17 2.33 16.96 -8.16
CA PHE A 17 3.20 18.04 -8.64
C PHE A 17 4.01 17.69 -9.89
N PHE A 18 4.03 16.41 -10.25
CA PHE A 18 4.73 15.90 -11.43
C PHE A 18 3.78 15.49 -12.55
N LEU A 19 2.48 15.74 -12.41
CA LEU A 19 1.51 15.62 -13.50
C LEU A 19 1.53 16.88 -14.38
N GLY A 20 1.17 16.72 -15.66
CA GLY A 20 0.87 17.83 -16.54
C GLY A 20 -0.43 18.52 -16.13
N ASP A 21 -1.52 18.21 -16.82
CA ASP A 21 -2.86 18.66 -16.46
C ASP A 21 -3.62 17.51 -15.77
N PRO A 22 -3.88 17.58 -14.45
CA PRO A 22 -4.61 16.53 -13.73
C PRO A 22 -6.00 16.24 -14.29
N ALA A 23 -6.60 17.18 -15.00
CA ALA A 23 -7.92 16.98 -15.60
C ALA A 23 -7.86 16.12 -16.87
N THR A 24 -6.75 16.16 -17.60
CA THR A 24 -6.51 15.33 -18.78
C THR A 24 -5.78 14.03 -18.45
N ASP A 25 -4.97 14.01 -17.37
CA ASP A 25 -4.14 12.88 -16.96
C ASP A 25 -4.78 12.09 -15.82
N LEU A 26 -6.12 12.08 -15.76
CA LEU A 26 -6.85 11.37 -14.70
C LEU A 26 -6.55 9.87 -14.70
N ALA A 27 -6.62 9.26 -15.88
CA ALA A 27 -6.41 7.81 -16.07
C ALA A 27 -5.83 7.55 -17.46
N GLY A 28 -5.14 6.41 -17.59
CA GLY A 28 -4.51 6.02 -18.84
C GLY A 28 -3.00 6.17 -18.76
N ARG A 29 -2.31 5.69 -19.80
CA ARG A 29 -0.87 5.69 -19.83
C ARG A 29 -0.34 7.08 -20.20
N ASP A 30 0.45 7.64 -19.30
CA ASP A 30 1.27 8.83 -19.54
C ASP A 30 2.74 8.48 -19.29
N THR A 31 3.54 8.47 -20.34
CA THR A 31 4.98 8.18 -20.27
C THR A 31 5.83 9.42 -20.04
N ASN A 32 5.22 10.61 -20.06
CA ASN A 32 5.93 11.88 -19.94
C ASN A 32 6.00 12.36 -18.48
N HIS A 33 5.14 11.80 -17.64
CA HIS A 33 5.03 12.23 -16.24
C HIS A 33 5.38 11.08 -15.29
N GLY A 34 6.28 11.38 -14.37
CA GLY A 34 6.73 10.43 -13.37
C GLY A 34 7.78 11.02 -12.45
N LEU A 35 7.98 10.39 -11.31
CA LEU A 35 8.97 10.76 -10.31
C LEU A 35 9.98 9.62 -10.17
N LEU A 36 11.27 9.92 -10.30
CA LEU A 36 12.37 8.96 -10.15
C LEU A 36 12.24 7.73 -11.09
N GLY A 37 11.68 7.91 -12.29
CA GLY A 37 11.46 6.83 -13.26
C GLY A 37 10.23 5.96 -12.97
N LEU A 38 9.41 6.35 -12.01
CA LEU A 38 8.12 5.74 -11.71
C LEU A 38 7.02 6.54 -12.40
N GLU A 39 6.43 5.98 -13.45
CA GLU A 39 5.29 6.59 -14.14
C GLU A 39 4.08 6.65 -13.20
N THR A 40 3.26 7.69 -13.33
CA THR A 40 2.08 7.90 -12.49
C THR A 40 1.01 8.69 -13.23
N ASN A 41 -0.23 8.63 -12.76
CA ASN A 41 -1.32 9.51 -13.15
C ASN A 41 -2.15 9.95 -11.92
N ALA A 42 -3.11 10.83 -12.10
CA ALA A 42 -3.90 11.37 -11.00
C ALA A 42 -4.65 10.27 -10.23
N LEU A 43 -5.22 9.28 -10.92
CA LEU A 43 -5.93 8.17 -10.30
C LEU A 43 -5.01 7.34 -9.40
N GLN A 44 -3.82 7.02 -9.86
CA GLN A 44 -2.83 6.29 -9.06
C GLN A 44 -2.40 7.11 -7.83
N ASN A 45 -2.21 8.43 -7.97
CA ASN A 45 -1.86 9.31 -6.86
C ASN A 45 -2.98 9.36 -5.81
N VAL A 46 -4.26 9.44 -6.23
CA VAL A 46 -5.41 9.33 -5.31
C VAL A 46 -5.39 8.02 -4.53
N ILE A 47 -5.15 6.89 -5.21
CA ILE A 47 -5.05 5.58 -4.55
C ILE A 47 -3.93 5.58 -3.51
N HIS A 48 -2.76 6.13 -3.82
CA HIS A 48 -1.66 6.23 -2.85
C HIS A 48 -2.04 7.08 -1.63
N VAL A 49 -2.70 8.24 -1.83
CA VAL A 49 -3.20 9.06 -0.72
C VAL A 49 -4.17 8.28 0.16
N VAL A 50 -5.14 7.60 -0.44
CA VAL A 50 -6.13 6.80 0.31
C VAL A 50 -5.46 5.66 1.07
N LEU A 51 -4.58 4.90 0.44
CA LEU A 51 -3.83 3.82 1.09
C LEU A 51 -2.94 4.35 2.22
N GLY A 52 -2.33 5.52 2.03
CA GLY A 52 -1.55 6.20 3.06
C GLY A 52 -2.39 6.53 4.28
N LEU A 53 -3.56 7.15 4.09
CA LEU A 53 -4.49 7.49 5.17
C LEU A 53 -5.00 6.26 5.90
N VAL A 54 -5.39 5.20 5.16
CA VAL A 54 -5.83 3.93 5.75
C VAL A 54 -4.71 3.29 6.57
N ALA A 55 -3.49 3.24 6.04
CA ALA A 55 -2.35 2.69 6.76
C ALA A 55 -2.03 3.48 8.04
N LEU A 56 -2.12 4.82 8.00
CA LEU A 56 -1.95 5.66 9.19
C LEU A 56 -3.06 5.42 10.23
N ALA A 57 -4.32 5.31 9.80
CA ALA A 57 -5.42 4.98 10.70
C ALA A 57 -5.28 3.60 11.35
N CYS A 58 -4.59 2.67 10.69
CA CYS A 58 -4.35 1.30 11.16
C CYS A 58 -3.09 1.15 12.05
N THR A 59 -2.69 2.16 12.81
CA THR A 59 -1.49 2.13 13.67
C THR A 59 -1.77 1.87 15.14
N SER A 60 -3.03 1.87 15.58
CA SER A 60 -3.43 1.96 16.98
C SER A 60 -3.17 0.69 17.81
N ASN A 61 -3.28 -0.49 17.22
CA ASN A 61 -3.13 -1.77 17.90
C ASN A 61 -2.81 -2.90 16.89
N GLU A 62 -2.47 -4.08 17.40
CA GLU A 62 -2.08 -5.23 16.58
C GLU A 62 -3.15 -5.65 15.57
N THR A 63 -4.40 -5.72 15.99
CA THR A 63 -5.51 -6.11 15.11
C THR A 63 -5.70 -5.09 13.98
N SER A 64 -5.68 -3.81 14.31
CA SER A 64 -5.75 -2.72 13.32
C SER A 64 -4.58 -2.79 12.34
N MET A 65 -3.35 -3.02 12.83
CA MET A 65 -2.17 -3.17 11.97
C MET A 65 -2.29 -4.37 11.03
N ARG A 66 -2.83 -5.49 11.48
CA ARG A 66 -3.09 -6.67 10.63
C ARG A 66 -4.13 -6.36 9.55
N VAL A 67 -5.21 -5.68 9.90
CA VAL A 67 -6.23 -5.23 8.93
C VAL A 67 -5.59 -4.32 7.89
N GLY A 68 -4.80 -3.32 8.31
CA GLY A 68 -4.05 -2.47 7.39
C GLY A 68 -3.08 -3.24 6.51
N GLY A 69 -2.41 -4.27 7.06
CA GLY A 69 -1.57 -5.18 6.29
C GLY A 69 -2.34 -5.93 5.20
N VAL A 70 -3.52 -6.45 5.53
CA VAL A 70 -4.40 -7.12 4.54
C VAL A 70 -4.82 -6.13 3.44
N VAL A 71 -5.21 -4.89 3.80
CA VAL A 71 -5.59 -3.87 2.82
C VAL A 71 -4.43 -3.58 1.87
N LEU A 72 -3.22 -3.37 2.40
CA LEU A 72 -2.03 -3.13 1.56
C LEU A 72 -1.69 -4.35 0.69
N ALA A 73 -1.83 -5.56 1.21
CA ALA A 73 -1.58 -6.80 0.46
C ALA A 73 -2.54 -6.92 -0.73
N VAL A 74 -3.83 -6.73 -0.49
CA VAL A 74 -4.86 -6.82 -1.54
C VAL A 74 -4.72 -5.70 -2.57
N ALA A 75 -4.54 -4.47 -2.12
CA ALA A 75 -4.37 -3.32 -3.02
C ALA A 75 -3.08 -3.45 -3.85
N GLY A 76 -1.96 -3.81 -3.22
CA GLY A 76 -0.70 -4.03 -3.91
C GLY A 76 -0.77 -5.16 -4.93
N ALA A 77 -1.42 -6.29 -4.59
CA ALA A 77 -1.65 -7.39 -5.53
C ALA A 77 -2.53 -6.97 -6.72
N ALA A 78 -3.62 -6.26 -6.46
CA ALA A 78 -4.50 -5.77 -7.52
C ALA A 78 -3.78 -4.79 -8.47
N LEU A 79 -3.00 -3.85 -7.92
CA LEU A 79 -2.18 -2.93 -8.70
C LEU A 79 -1.07 -3.65 -9.46
N THR A 80 -0.47 -4.70 -8.89
CA THR A 80 0.51 -5.54 -9.62
C THR A 80 -0.13 -6.21 -10.81
N VAL A 81 -1.31 -6.81 -10.66
CA VAL A 81 -2.04 -7.44 -11.77
C VAL A 81 -2.38 -6.39 -12.84
N ALA A 82 -2.89 -5.22 -12.44
CA ALA A 82 -3.18 -4.14 -13.37
C ALA A 82 -1.90 -3.67 -14.11
N GLY A 83 -0.76 -3.59 -13.42
CA GLY A 83 0.52 -3.25 -14.03
C GLY A 83 0.99 -4.30 -15.04
N VAL A 84 0.88 -5.59 -14.72
CA VAL A 84 1.22 -6.68 -15.66
C VAL A 84 0.33 -6.61 -16.89
N VAL A 85 -0.98 -6.39 -16.73
CA VAL A 85 -1.91 -6.21 -17.85
C VAL A 85 -1.54 -4.98 -18.67
N GLY A 86 -1.26 -3.85 -18.03
CA GLY A 86 -0.87 -2.60 -18.70
C GLY A 86 0.47 -2.70 -19.46
N LEU A 87 1.41 -3.53 -18.97
CA LEU A 87 2.66 -3.82 -19.70
C LEU A 87 2.43 -4.67 -20.94
N ALA A 88 1.50 -5.63 -20.86
CA ALA A 88 1.16 -6.53 -21.97
C ALA A 88 0.23 -5.86 -23.01
N ALA A 89 -0.64 -4.95 -22.56
CA ALA A 89 -1.61 -4.23 -23.37
C ALA A 89 -1.60 -2.74 -22.99
N PRO A 90 -0.77 -1.90 -23.63
CA PRO A 90 -0.59 -0.50 -23.25
C PRO A 90 -1.89 0.32 -23.21
N ASP A 91 -2.86 0.01 -24.06
CA ASP A 91 -4.17 0.68 -24.09
C ASP A 91 -5.02 0.34 -22.85
N ALA A 92 -4.71 -0.74 -22.14
CA ALA A 92 -5.36 -1.12 -20.90
C ALA A 92 -4.62 -0.60 -19.64
N ASN A 93 -3.58 0.21 -19.81
CA ASN A 93 -2.77 0.75 -18.71
C ASN A 93 -3.44 1.95 -18.04
N VAL A 94 -4.53 1.69 -17.34
CA VAL A 94 -5.38 2.71 -16.68
C VAL A 94 -4.62 3.52 -15.62
N PHE A 95 -3.62 2.92 -14.98
CA PHE A 95 -2.88 3.52 -13.86
C PHE A 95 -1.51 4.09 -14.26
N SER A 96 -1.20 4.15 -15.57
CA SER A 96 0.13 4.59 -16.04
C SER A 96 1.29 3.88 -15.33
N GLN A 97 1.23 2.54 -15.30
CA GLN A 97 2.28 1.76 -14.61
C GLN A 97 3.34 1.28 -15.59
N ASN A 98 4.58 1.58 -15.31
CA ASN A 98 5.72 0.92 -15.94
C ASN A 98 6.18 -0.30 -15.10
N LEU A 99 7.21 -1.01 -15.59
CA LEU A 99 7.73 -2.19 -14.90
C LEU A 99 8.19 -1.88 -13.47
N ALA A 100 8.84 -0.75 -13.26
CA ALA A 100 9.36 -0.36 -11.95
C ALA A 100 8.21 -0.14 -10.95
N VAL A 101 7.15 0.56 -11.34
CA VAL A 101 5.94 0.77 -10.53
C VAL A 101 5.26 -0.57 -10.22
N THR A 102 5.15 -1.44 -11.21
CA THR A 102 4.55 -2.78 -11.05
C THR A 102 5.31 -3.61 -10.02
N ILE A 103 6.66 -3.57 -10.05
CA ILE A 103 7.51 -4.24 -9.04
C ILE A 103 7.27 -3.64 -7.65
N VAL A 104 7.23 -2.32 -7.52
CA VAL A 104 6.98 -1.63 -6.23
C VAL A 104 5.64 -2.06 -5.64
N HIS A 105 4.59 -2.18 -6.44
CA HIS A 105 3.28 -2.68 -5.98
C HIS A 105 3.34 -4.14 -5.54
N GLY A 106 4.10 -4.99 -6.25
CA GLY A 106 4.34 -6.38 -5.84
C GLY A 106 5.05 -6.47 -4.49
N LEU A 107 6.08 -5.66 -4.28
CA LEU A 107 6.76 -5.57 -2.99
C LEU A 107 5.83 -5.05 -1.89
N THR A 108 4.97 -4.08 -2.20
CA THR A 108 3.95 -3.60 -1.26
C THR A 108 2.99 -4.72 -0.85
N ALA A 109 2.55 -5.56 -1.80
CA ALA A 109 1.71 -6.71 -1.50
C ALA A 109 2.40 -7.69 -0.54
N LEU A 110 3.67 -8.00 -0.76
CA LEU A 110 4.45 -8.89 0.10
C LEU A 110 4.65 -8.30 1.51
N VAL A 111 4.96 -7.02 1.61
CA VAL A 111 5.10 -6.33 2.91
C VAL A 111 3.77 -6.29 3.65
N GLY A 112 2.67 -5.99 2.96
CA GLY A 112 1.33 -6.03 3.54
C GLY A 112 0.98 -7.41 4.08
N LEU A 113 1.28 -8.46 3.30
CA LEU A 113 1.08 -9.85 3.71
C LEU A 113 1.94 -10.21 4.94
N ALA A 114 3.19 -9.80 4.96
CA ALA A 114 4.07 -10.01 6.10
C ALA A 114 3.51 -9.34 7.38
N ILE A 115 3.04 -8.09 7.29
CA ILE A 115 2.42 -7.40 8.43
C ILE A 115 1.15 -8.13 8.90
N ALA A 116 0.35 -8.67 7.98
CA ALA A 116 -0.87 -9.38 8.30
C ALA A 116 -0.63 -10.70 9.03
N LEU A 117 0.43 -11.43 8.67
CA LEU A 117 0.66 -12.82 9.09
C LEU A 117 1.72 -12.98 10.17
N VAL A 118 2.76 -12.13 10.19
CA VAL A 118 3.86 -12.27 11.16
C VAL A 118 3.37 -11.93 12.57
N PRO A 119 3.64 -12.79 13.58
CA PRO A 119 3.32 -12.48 14.97
C PRO A 119 4.08 -11.24 15.44
N MET A 120 3.38 -10.30 16.05
CA MET A 120 4.04 -9.13 16.63
C MET A 120 4.59 -9.47 18.02
N PRO A 121 5.77 -8.94 18.39
CA PRO A 121 6.31 -9.12 19.73
C PRO A 121 5.32 -8.60 20.79
N ARG A 122 4.96 -9.44 21.76
CA ARG A 122 4.16 -8.99 22.91
C ARG A 122 5.01 -8.09 23.79
N PRO A 123 4.45 -6.99 24.33
CA PRO A 123 5.16 -6.20 25.34
C PRO A 123 5.62 -7.08 26.51
N ALA A 124 6.86 -6.92 26.95
CA ALA A 124 7.51 -7.71 28.00
C ALA A 124 6.86 -7.57 29.40
N GLY A 125 5.60 -7.28 29.53
CA GLY A 125 4.85 -7.23 30.80
C GLY A 125 3.53 -7.99 30.74
N GLN A 126 3.18 -8.59 29.59
CA GLN A 126 1.97 -9.43 29.44
C GLN A 126 2.31 -10.94 29.44
N ALA A 127 3.42 -11.34 30.06
CA ALA A 127 3.66 -12.72 30.40
C ALA A 127 2.50 -13.22 31.27
N ALA A 128 1.96 -14.40 30.94
CA ALA A 128 0.80 -15.03 31.53
C ALA A 128 0.50 -14.57 32.96
N GLY A 129 -0.67 -13.97 33.15
CA GLY A 129 -1.15 -13.72 34.50
C GLY A 129 -1.08 -15.02 35.31
N PRO A 130 -0.91 -14.95 36.65
CA PRO A 130 -0.75 -16.12 37.49
C PRO A 130 -1.85 -17.13 37.16
N ALA A 131 -1.44 -18.39 37.00
CA ALA A 131 -2.37 -19.49 36.76
C ALA A 131 -3.50 -19.39 37.80
N ASN A 132 -4.74 -19.30 37.31
CA ASN A 132 -5.89 -19.24 38.22
C ASN A 132 -6.06 -20.64 38.84
N PRO A 133 -5.74 -20.84 40.13
CA PRO A 133 -5.75 -22.16 40.77
C PRO A 133 -7.17 -22.75 40.91
N LEU A 134 -8.22 -22.00 40.50
CA LEU A 134 -9.62 -22.43 40.61
C LEU A 134 -10.18 -23.05 39.32
N ARG A 135 -9.35 -23.26 38.28
CA ARG A 135 -9.82 -23.89 37.01
C ARG A 135 -9.59 -25.39 36.93
N ASP A 136 -8.91 -25.98 37.88
CA ASP A 136 -8.50 -27.40 37.85
C ASP A 136 -9.34 -28.30 38.79
N HIS A 137 -10.62 -27.95 39.02
CA HIS A 137 -11.57 -28.77 39.74
C HIS A 137 -12.86 -29.00 38.96
#